data_778d23fcbed3c6f8ebe7f03aa80cb8a3
#
_entry.id   778d23fcbed3c6f8ebe7f03aa80cb8a3
#
_cell.length_a   1.000
_cell.length_b   1.000
_cell.length_c   1.000
_cell.angle_alpha   90.00
_cell.angle_beta   90.00
_cell.angle_gamma   90.00
#
_symmetry.space_group_name_H-M   'P 1'
#
loop_
_entity.id
_entity.type
_entity.pdbx_description
1 polymer ?
#
loop_
_entity_poly.entity_id
_entity_poly.type
_entity_poly.pdbx_seq_one_letter_code
_entity_poly.pdbx_strand_id
1 'polypeptide(L)'
;MTTQLMADDIVPKATIHLRNGKTLEGVIMSRTEQQVVLSTLDGIDYTIAMSDIDHIDHATRKKNYDTAKFRGFIDVGYSLGVGEPRNDFWLIETSFGYAITPRAYIGAGIGLHSFKPILKSYPQRTDKAQPEENDPNWRYPFIPIYAEGRYSFKNESQNTPWLSLKVGATFINHKGFYTSPSIGYHFKSNQYFSFNVGMGYALHTAHYKLWCTGDTPGAIPDKSGSSYLDKSAMFHNFFLKVGVEF
;
A
#
# COMPACT_ATOMS: atom_id res chain seq x y z
N MET A 1 31.97 -34.61 -2.42
CA MET A 1 30.94 -33.91 -1.66
C MET A 1 29.95 -33.36 -2.66
N THR A 2 28.88 -34.07 -2.91
CA THR A 2 27.84 -33.76 -3.89
C THR A 2 26.72 -33.01 -3.14
N THR A 3 26.62 -31.72 -3.39
CA THR A 3 25.52 -30.87 -2.88
C THR A 3 24.24 -31.25 -3.60
N GLN A 4 23.39 -31.99 -2.92
CA GLN A 4 22.03 -32.24 -3.38
C GLN A 4 21.26 -30.92 -3.25
N LEU A 5 21.07 -30.22 -4.37
CA LEU A 5 20.07 -29.17 -4.48
C LEU A 5 18.71 -29.83 -4.29
N MET A 6 18.06 -29.55 -3.17
CA MET A 6 16.64 -29.78 -3.01
C MET A 6 15.90 -28.76 -3.89
N ALA A 7 15.68 -29.14 -5.14
CA ALA A 7 14.68 -28.54 -5.99
C ALA A 7 13.34 -29.12 -5.56
N ASP A 8 12.66 -28.47 -4.64
CA ASP A 8 11.23 -28.67 -4.38
C ASP A 8 10.44 -28.04 -5.52
N ASP A 9 10.71 -28.49 -6.75
CA ASP A 9 9.98 -28.15 -7.94
C ASP A 9 8.61 -28.83 -7.84
N ILE A 10 7.64 -28.04 -7.54
CA ILE A 10 6.25 -28.33 -7.31
C ILE A 10 5.63 -28.76 -8.63
N VAL A 11 5.72 -30.03 -8.90
CA VAL A 11 5.05 -30.66 -10.02
C VAL A 11 3.53 -30.68 -9.74
N PRO A 12 2.68 -30.10 -10.61
CA PRO A 12 1.25 -30.03 -10.36
C PRO A 12 0.66 -31.44 -10.26
N LYS A 13 0.03 -31.74 -9.13
CA LYS A 13 -0.72 -32.99 -8.95
C LYS A 13 -1.93 -33.00 -9.88
N ALA A 14 -2.24 -34.16 -10.42
CA ALA A 14 -3.45 -34.40 -11.21
C ALA A 14 -4.24 -35.54 -10.59
N THR A 15 -5.56 -35.46 -10.75
CA THR A 15 -6.46 -36.57 -10.45
C THR A 15 -7.01 -37.10 -11.76
N ILE A 16 -6.72 -38.36 -12.07
CA ILE A 16 -7.22 -39.05 -13.26
C ILE A 16 -8.44 -39.87 -12.86
N HIS A 17 -9.58 -39.57 -13.47
CA HIS A 17 -10.81 -40.32 -13.32
C HIS A 17 -10.89 -41.35 -14.46
N LEU A 18 -10.95 -42.63 -14.08
CA LEU A 18 -11.06 -43.71 -15.02
C LEU A 18 -12.53 -44.04 -15.29
N ARG A 19 -12.85 -44.50 -16.49
CA ARG A 19 -14.22 -44.90 -16.89
C ARG A 19 -14.79 -46.04 -16.06
N ASN A 20 -13.95 -46.81 -15.39
CA ASN A 20 -14.37 -47.85 -14.45
C ASN A 20 -14.73 -47.33 -13.04
N GLY A 21 -14.76 -46.00 -12.85
CA GLY A 21 -15.09 -45.34 -11.60
C GLY A 21 -13.93 -45.19 -10.60
N LYS A 22 -12.73 -45.72 -10.92
CA LYS A 22 -11.56 -45.54 -10.08
C LYS A 22 -10.93 -44.17 -10.32
N THR A 23 -10.34 -43.59 -9.26
CA THR A 23 -9.57 -42.36 -9.32
C THR A 23 -8.13 -42.62 -8.90
N LEU A 24 -7.18 -42.01 -9.60
CA LEU A 24 -5.75 -42.08 -9.28
C LEU A 24 -5.23 -40.66 -9.12
N GLU A 25 -4.55 -40.40 -8.01
CA GLU A 25 -3.93 -39.11 -7.72
C GLU A 25 -2.41 -39.22 -7.83
N GLY A 26 -1.79 -38.29 -8.51
CA GLY A 26 -0.34 -38.28 -8.67
C GLY A 26 0.15 -37.11 -9.53
N VAL A 27 1.35 -37.31 -10.04
CA VAL A 27 2.02 -36.35 -10.93
C VAL A 27 2.06 -36.95 -12.33
N ILE A 28 1.61 -36.21 -13.34
CA ILE A 28 1.72 -36.64 -14.73
C ILE A 28 3.18 -36.45 -15.16
N MET A 29 3.86 -37.57 -15.36
CA MET A 29 5.25 -37.60 -15.81
C MET A 29 5.36 -37.47 -17.34
N SER A 30 4.42 -38.04 -18.05
CA SER A 30 4.36 -38.00 -19.51
C SER A 30 2.92 -38.13 -19.99
N ARG A 31 2.56 -37.46 -21.09
CA ARG A 31 1.27 -37.55 -21.76
C ARG A 31 1.48 -37.61 -23.27
N THR A 32 0.92 -38.63 -23.90
CA THR A 32 0.88 -38.79 -25.34
C THR A 32 -0.58 -38.87 -25.79
N GLU A 33 -0.83 -38.95 -27.08
CA GLU A 33 -2.20 -39.14 -27.61
C GLU A 33 -2.79 -40.52 -27.23
N GLN A 34 -1.95 -41.48 -26.88
CA GLN A 34 -2.36 -42.86 -26.62
C GLN A 34 -2.37 -43.21 -25.13
N GLN A 35 -1.50 -42.59 -24.32
CA GLN A 35 -1.32 -42.95 -22.90
C GLN A 35 -0.84 -41.80 -22.03
N VAL A 36 -1.13 -41.93 -20.75
CA VAL A 36 -0.62 -41.02 -19.68
C VAL A 36 0.15 -41.86 -18.68
N VAL A 37 1.33 -41.39 -18.29
CA VAL A 37 2.12 -41.95 -17.19
C VAL A 37 1.93 -41.07 -15.95
N LEU A 38 1.32 -41.62 -14.91
CA LEU A 38 1.05 -40.99 -13.64
C LEU A 38 1.94 -41.62 -12.56
N SER A 39 2.75 -40.82 -11.89
CA SER A 39 3.48 -41.26 -10.70
C SER A 39 2.69 -40.90 -9.43
N THR A 40 2.29 -41.89 -8.66
CA THR A 40 1.54 -41.71 -7.42
C THR A 40 2.46 -41.29 -6.28
N LEU A 41 1.90 -40.79 -5.17
CA LEU A 41 2.66 -40.38 -3.99
C LEU A 41 3.43 -41.53 -3.34
N ASP A 42 3.01 -42.79 -3.56
CA ASP A 42 3.67 -43.99 -3.06
C ASP A 42 4.86 -44.41 -3.96
N GLY A 43 5.17 -43.62 -4.97
CA GLY A 43 6.28 -43.89 -5.91
C GLY A 43 5.98 -44.92 -6.94
N ILE A 44 4.71 -45.26 -7.20
CA ILE A 44 4.29 -46.24 -8.19
C ILE A 44 3.90 -45.50 -9.47
N ASP A 45 4.48 -45.90 -10.59
CA ASP A 45 4.15 -45.35 -11.92
C ASP A 45 3.06 -46.19 -12.60
N TYR A 46 1.96 -45.51 -12.92
CA TYR A 46 0.83 -46.11 -13.68
C TYR A 46 0.85 -45.61 -15.12
N THR A 47 0.91 -46.54 -16.07
CA THR A 47 0.69 -46.23 -17.48
C THR A 47 -0.77 -46.52 -17.81
N ILE A 48 -1.51 -45.48 -18.16
CA ILE A 48 -2.96 -45.52 -18.36
C ILE A 48 -3.25 -45.16 -19.82
N ALA A 49 -4.00 -46.00 -20.51
CA ALA A 49 -4.43 -45.73 -21.88
C ALA A 49 -5.43 -44.56 -21.88
N MET A 50 -5.33 -43.67 -22.87
CA MET A 50 -6.27 -42.54 -22.99
C MET A 50 -7.73 -42.97 -23.15
N SER A 51 -7.95 -44.18 -23.73
CA SER A 51 -9.30 -44.81 -23.87
C SER A 51 -9.95 -45.09 -22.52
N ASP A 52 -9.15 -45.33 -21.47
CA ASP A 52 -9.65 -45.74 -20.15
C ASP A 52 -9.87 -44.51 -19.23
N ILE A 53 -9.47 -43.35 -19.69
CA ILE A 53 -9.62 -42.08 -18.96
C ILE A 53 -10.97 -41.47 -19.32
N ASP A 54 -11.74 -41.07 -18.29
CA ASP A 54 -12.94 -40.29 -18.44
C ASP A 54 -12.60 -38.79 -18.51
N HIS A 55 -11.93 -38.30 -17.49
CA HIS A 55 -11.41 -36.93 -17.46
C HIS A 55 -10.20 -36.81 -16.52
N ILE A 56 -9.41 -35.77 -16.74
CA ILE A 56 -8.25 -35.45 -15.93
C ILE A 56 -8.50 -34.08 -15.26
N ASP A 57 -8.63 -34.11 -13.95
CA ASP A 57 -8.61 -32.89 -13.14
C ASP A 57 -7.18 -32.53 -12.83
N HIS A 58 -6.71 -31.47 -13.43
CA HIS A 58 -5.49 -30.85 -12.93
C HIS A 58 -5.83 -30.19 -11.59
N ALA A 59 -5.24 -30.67 -10.52
CA ALA A 59 -5.36 -29.98 -9.24
C ALA A 59 -4.87 -28.54 -9.45
N THR A 60 -5.81 -27.66 -9.66
CA THR A 60 -5.56 -26.23 -9.53
C THR A 60 -5.09 -26.11 -8.10
N ARG A 61 -3.79 -25.95 -7.91
CA ARG A 61 -3.20 -25.71 -6.60
C ARG A 61 -4.05 -24.66 -5.94
N LYS A 62 -4.97 -25.04 -5.05
CA LYS A 62 -5.43 -24.10 -4.04
C LYS A 62 -4.14 -23.66 -3.35
N LYS A 63 -3.59 -22.54 -3.81
CA LYS A 63 -2.52 -21.88 -3.06
C LYS A 63 -3.12 -21.74 -1.67
N ASN A 64 -2.68 -22.58 -0.74
CA ASN A 64 -2.84 -22.29 0.67
C ASN A 64 -2.08 -20.98 0.82
N TYR A 65 -2.81 -19.89 0.75
CA TYR A 65 -2.29 -18.59 1.12
C TYR A 65 -2.01 -18.73 2.62
N ASP A 66 -0.76 -18.90 2.95
CA ASP A 66 -0.32 -18.63 4.31
C ASP A 66 -0.91 -17.27 4.66
N THR A 67 -1.89 -17.30 5.56
CA THR A 67 -2.81 -16.19 5.83
C THR A 67 -2.14 -15.00 6.49
N ALA A 68 -0.84 -15.07 6.76
CA ALA A 68 -0.08 -13.98 7.37
C ALA A 68 1.21 -13.72 6.59
N LYS A 69 1.09 -13.16 5.38
CA LYS A 69 2.28 -12.70 4.67
C LYS A 69 2.61 -11.28 5.07
N PHE A 70 3.86 -11.10 5.47
CA PHE A 70 4.44 -9.77 5.62
C PHE A 70 4.49 -9.07 4.26
N ARG A 71 4.12 -7.80 4.22
CA ARG A 71 4.03 -6.99 3.02
C ARG A 71 4.51 -5.59 3.30
N GLY A 72 5.14 -5.00 2.30
CA GLY A 72 5.58 -3.62 2.34
C GLY A 72 5.07 -2.84 1.13
N PHE A 73 4.79 -1.56 1.36
CA PHE A 73 4.38 -0.61 0.33
C PHE A 73 5.28 0.61 0.39
N ILE A 74 5.68 1.09 -0.78
CA ILE A 74 6.33 2.40 -0.95
C ILE A 74 5.53 3.15 -1.99
N ASP A 75 4.90 4.24 -1.59
CA ASP A 75 4.08 5.09 -2.43
C ASP A 75 4.77 6.46 -2.62
N VAL A 76 4.77 6.98 -3.83
CA VAL A 76 5.23 8.33 -4.17
C VAL A 76 4.10 9.04 -4.92
N GLY A 77 3.87 10.29 -4.61
CA GLY A 77 2.77 11.01 -5.22
C GLY A 77 2.87 12.52 -5.11
N TYR A 78 1.86 13.15 -5.66
CA TYR A 78 1.67 14.59 -5.59
C TYR A 78 0.26 14.93 -5.11
N SER A 79 0.19 15.89 -4.22
CA SER A 79 -1.01 16.31 -3.54
C SER A 79 -1.32 17.76 -3.83
N LEU A 80 -2.57 18.02 -4.22
CA LEU A 80 -3.12 19.34 -4.50
C LEU A 80 -3.99 19.78 -3.34
N GLY A 81 -3.65 20.90 -2.73
CA GLY A 81 -4.42 21.52 -1.66
C GLY A 81 -5.73 22.13 -2.17
N VAL A 82 -6.78 21.97 -1.39
CA VAL A 82 -8.13 22.52 -1.66
C VAL A 82 -8.58 23.35 -0.45
N GLY A 83 -9.18 24.50 -0.73
CA GLY A 83 -9.63 25.40 0.33
C GLY A 83 -8.55 26.36 0.82
N GLU A 84 -8.78 26.98 1.98
CA GLU A 84 -7.84 27.87 2.66
C GLU A 84 -7.53 27.33 4.06
N PRO A 85 -6.23 27.18 4.41
CA PRO A 85 -5.03 27.46 3.62
C PRO A 85 -4.77 26.36 2.59
N ARG A 86 -4.40 26.77 1.37
CA ARG A 86 -4.03 25.86 0.29
C ARG A 86 -2.57 25.45 0.42
N ASN A 87 -2.29 24.16 0.32
CA ASN A 87 -0.94 23.65 0.44
C ASN A 87 -0.72 22.42 -0.44
N ASP A 88 0.08 22.58 -1.49
CA ASP A 88 0.47 21.50 -2.39
C ASP A 88 1.76 20.85 -1.89
N PHE A 89 1.90 19.53 -1.99
CA PHE A 89 3.09 18.83 -1.53
C PHE A 89 3.39 17.54 -2.30
N TRP A 90 4.66 17.17 -2.32
CA TRP A 90 5.09 15.84 -2.68
C TRP A 90 4.95 14.92 -1.48
N LEU A 91 4.45 13.72 -1.71
CA LEU A 91 4.35 12.69 -0.68
C LEU A 91 5.23 11.49 -1.04
N ILE A 92 5.92 10.99 -0.03
CA ILE A 92 6.59 9.70 -0.02
C ILE A 92 6.09 8.99 1.21
N GLU A 93 5.49 7.81 1.06
CA GLU A 93 4.89 7.07 2.16
C GLU A 93 5.37 5.63 2.12
N THR A 94 5.67 5.07 3.28
CA THR A 94 6.01 3.66 3.44
C THR A 94 5.12 3.03 4.47
N SER A 95 4.66 1.81 4.22
CA SER A 95 3.94 1.02 5.23
C SER A 95 4.36 -0.44 5.18
N PHE A 96 4.38 -1.06 6.37
CA PHE A 96 4.74 -2.46 6.58
C PHE A 96 3.69 -3.11 7.48
N GLY A 97 3.34 -4.33 7.19
CA GLY A 97 2.34 -5.06 7.97
C GLY A 97 2.07 -6.46 7.44
N TYR A 98 0.88 -6.93 7.70
CA TYR A 98 0.48 -8.31 7.40
C TYR A 98 -0.82 -8.35 6.62
N ALA A 99 -0.87 -9.24 5.63
CA ALA A 99 -2.13 -9.64 5.01
C ALA A 99 -2.86 -10.60 5.96
N ILE A 100 -3.93 -10.13 6.59
CA ILE A 100 -4.78 -10.92 7.49
C ILE A 100 -5.58 -11.95 6.69
N THR A 101 -5.99 -11.57 5.50
CA THR A 101 -6.66 -12.44 4.52
C THR A 101 -6.06 -12.20 3.15
N PRO A 102 -6.36 -13.04 2.13
CA PRO A 102 -5.93 -12.78 0.75
C PRO A 102 -6.41 -11.44 0.16
N ARG A 103 -7.28 -10.71 0.85
CA ARG A 103 -7.87 -9.45 0.40
C ARG A 103 -7.67 -8.29 1.37
N ALA A 104 -7.33 -8.57 2.63
CA ALA A 104 -7.24 -7.57 3.68
C ALA A 104 -5.83 -7.50 4.25
N TYR A 105 -5.29 -6.30 4.30
CA TYR A 105 -4.00 -5.95 4.87
C TYR A 105 -4.20 -4.95 6.01
N ILE A 106 -3.39 -5.08 7.06
CA ILE A 106 -3.22 -4.11 8.12
C ILE A 106 -1.73 -3.87 8.38
N GLY A 107 -1.36 -2.62 8.53
CA GLY A 107 0.04 -2.25 8.77
C GLY A 107 0.17 -0.91 9.45
N ALA A 108 1.41 -0.53 9.66
CA ALA A 108 1.81 0.79 10.15
C ALA A 108 2.81 1.41 9.19
N GLY A 109 2.85 2.72 9.12
CA GLY A 109 3.70 3.43 8.19
C GLY A 109 4.10 4.81 8.66
N ILE A 110 5.01 5.38 7.89
CA ILE A 110 5.49 6.74 8.03
C ILE A 110 5.46 7.44 6.68
N GLY A 111 5.12 8.71 6.67
CA GLY A 111 5.11 9.56 5.49
C GLY A 111 6.08 10.73 5.60
N LEU A 112 6.53 11.21 4.46
CA LEU A 112 7.23 12.47 4.29
C LEU A 112 6.45 13.31 3.28
N HIS A 113 5.80 14.37 3.75
CA HIS A 113 5.01 15.28 2.94
C HIS A 113 5.74 16.61 2.86
N SER A 114 6.44 16.84 1.75
CA SER A 114 7.29 18.01 1.57
C SER A 114 6.54 19.12 0.85
N PHE A 115 6.40 20.24 1.51
CA PHE A 115 5.78 21.43 0.97
C PHE A 115 6.78 22.21 0.11
N LYS A 116 6.58 22.13 -1.21
CA LYS A 116 7.15 23.10 -2.15
C LYS A 116 6.01 23.62 -3.00
N PRO A 117 5.60 24.87 -2.84
CA PRO A 117 4.59 25.43 -3.71
C PRO A 117 5.14 25.45 -5.14
N ILE A 118 4.62 24.59 -6.01
CA ILE A 118 4.92 24.63 -7.45
C ILE A 118 4.20 25.81 -8.09
N LEU A 119 3.11 26.24 -7.51
CA LEU A 119 2.33 27.40 -7.94
C LEU A 119 2.42 28.49 -6.88
N LYS A 120 3.25 29.49 -7.13
CA LYS A 120 3.25 30.76 -6.39
C LYS A 120 1.94 31.51 -6.65
N SER A 121 0.90 31.13 -5.95
CA SER A 121 -0.33 31.91 -5.92
C SER A 121 -0.85 31.93 -4.49
N TYR A 122 -0.17 32.67 -3.63
CA TYR A 122 -0.79 33.19 -2.44
C TYR A 122 -1.53 34.46 -2.85
N PRO A 123 -2.84 34.59 -2.59
CA PRO A 123 -3.46 35.90 -2.63
C PRO A 123 -2.71 36.77 -1.62
N GLN A 124 -2.11 37.85 -2.09
CA GLN A 124 -1.52 38.86 -1.20
C GLN A 124 -2.66 39.40 -0.33
N ARG A 125 -2.71 38.94 0.90
CA ARG A 125 -3.58 39.53 1.91
C ARG A 125 -2.99 40.87 2.25
N THR A 126 -3.68 41.92 1.82
CA THR A 126 -3.29 43.33 2.00
C THR A 126 -3.38 43.83 3.44
N ASP A 127 -3.70 42.97 4.39
CA ASP A 127 -3.79 43.32 5.79
C ASP A 127 -2.52 42.92 6.53
N LYS A 128 -1.81 43.92 6.97
CA LYS A 128 -0.64 44.14 7.83
C LYS A 128 -0.05 43.05 8.72
N ALA A 129 -0.45 41.80 8.60
CA ALA A 129 0.20 40.63 9.19
C ALA A 129 0.68 39.71 8.07
N GLN A 130 1.71 40.16 7.34
CA GLN A 130 2.47 39.22 6.49
C GLN A 130 3.19 38.27 7.46
N PRO A 131 2.98 36.95 7.35
CA PRO A 131 3.97 36.04 7.91
C PRO A 131 5.27 36.39 7.22
N GLU A 132 6.29 36.78 8.01
CA GLU A 132 7.60 37.06 7.45
C GLU A 132 7.98 35.90 6.52
N GLU A 133 8.46 36.23 5.33
CA GLU A 133 8.94 35.28 4.31
C GLU A 133 10.03 34.34 4.86
N ASN A 134 10.41 34.57 6.09
CA ASN A 134 11.41 33.89 6.91
C ASN A 134 10.83 33.05 8.06
N ASP A 135 9.49 32.78 8.14
CA ASP A 135 9.01 31.86 9.16
C ASP A 135 9.48 30.43 8.81
N PRO A 136 10.50 29.90 9.53
CA PRO A 136 11.09 28.60 9.21
C PRO A 136 10.06 27.46 9.38
N ASN A 137 8.95 27.70 10.08
CA ASN A 137 7.97 26.66 10.41
C ASN A 137 7.17 26.17 9.18
N TRP A 138 7.01 26.98 8.13
CA TRP A 138 6.34 26.59 6.91
C TRP A 138 7.18 25.74 5.94
N ARG A 139 8.49 25.67 6.18
CA ARG A 139 9.44 24.93 5.33
C ARG A 139 9.64 23.48 5.76
N TYR A 140 9.14 23.09 6.92
CA TYR A 140 9.35 21.75 7.45
C TYR A 140 8.30 20.77 6.89
N PRO A 141 8.72 19.57 6.48
CA PRO A 141 7.80 18.56 6.00
C PRO A 141 6.90 18.07 7.14
N PHE A 142 5.66 17.69 6.79
CA PHE A 142 4.83 16.88 7.68
C PHE A 142 5.32 15.43 7.65
N ILE A 143 5.48 14.85 8.82
CA ILE A 143 5.91 13.46 8.98
C ILE A 143 4.81 12.72 9.74
N PRO A 144 3.75 12.25 9.04
CA PRO A 144 2.71 11.44 9.67
C PRO A 144 3.23 10.04 9.97
N ILE A 145 2.89 9.55 11.16
CA ILE A 145 2.96 8.15 11.54
C ILE A 145 1.52 7.64 11.56
N TYR A 146 1.24 6.53 10.89
CA TYR A 146 -0.13 6.07 10.69
C TYR A 146 -0.28 4.55 10.74
N ALA A 147 -1.48 4.11 11.07
CA ALA A 147 -1.96 2.77 10.76
C ALA A 147 -2.62 2.79 9.38
N GLU A 148 -2.46 1.72 8.61
CA GLU A 148 -3.08 1.53 7.30
C GLU A 148 -3.91 0.24 7.30
N GLY A 149 -5.16 0.35 6.86
CA GLY A 149 -5.98 -0.77 6.43
C GLY A 149 -6.17 -0.72 4.91
N ARG A 150 -5.96 -1.85 4.22
CA ARG A 150 -6.18 -1.95 2.77
C ARG A 150 -7.03 -3.17 2.46
N TYR A 151 -7.98 -3.01 1.54
CA TYR A 151 -8.85 -4.07 1.06
C TYR A 151 -8.82 -4.16 -0.45
N SER A 152 -8.51 -5.35 -0.99
CA SER A 152 -8.48 -5.67 -2.41
C SER A 152 -9.75 -6.42 -2.79
N PHE A 153 -10.43 -6.02 -3.87
CA PHE A 153 -11.71 -6.62 -4.28
C PHE A 153 -11.57 -8.05 -4.82
N LYS A 154 -10.40 -8.39 -5.35
CA LYS A 154 -10.03 -9.74 -5.75
C LYS A 154 -8.81 -10.19 -4.96
N ASN A 155 -8.46 -11.46 -5.11
CA ASN A 155 -7.21 -11.96 -4.53
C ASN A 155 -6.02 -11.23 -5.16
N GLU A 156 -5.06 -10.85 -4.34
CA GLU A 156 -3.88 -10.07 -4.71
C GLU A 156 -2.95 -10.74 -5.73
N SER A 157 -3.19 -12.01 -6.02
CA SER A 157 -2.52 -12.72 -7.13
C SER A 157 -2.99 -12.24 -8.51
N GLN A 158 -3.96 -11.33 -8.58
CA GLN A 158 -4.56 -10.82 -9.81
C GLN A 158 -4.57 -9.29 -9.79
N ASN A 159 -4.67 -8.71 -10.98
CA ASN A 159 -4.93 -7.29 -11.11
C ASN A 159 -6.28 -6.96 -10.46
N THR A 160 -6.31 -6.00 -9.55
CA THR A 160 -7.50 -5.74 -8.74
C THR A 160 -7.60 -4.29 -8.28
N PRO A 161 -8.79 -3.71 -8.25
CA PRO A 161 -9.00 -2.46 -7.52
C PRO A 161 -8.84 -2.69 -6.02
N TRP A 162 -8.45 -1.65 -5.30
CA TRP A 162 -8.30 -1.65 -3.85
C TRP A 162 -8.82 -0.35 -3.22
N LEU A 163 -9.17 -0.45 -1.94
CA LEU A 163 -9.46 0.68 -1.04
C LEU A 163 -8.43 0.67 0.09
N SER A 164 -8.02 1.84 0.54
CA SER A 164 -7.15 1.98 1.71
C SER A 164 -7.60 3.16 2.57
N LEU A 165 -7.39 3.01 3.87
CA LEU A 165 -7.56 4.06 4.85
C LEU A 165 -6.31 4.12 5.71
N LYS A 166 -5.69 5.31 5.77
CA LYS A 166 -4.61 5.64 6.68
C LYS A 166 -5.14 6.56 7.77
N VAL A 167 -4.82 6.26 9.03
CA VAL A 167 -5.22 7.06 10.20
C VAL A 167 -4.02 7.18 11.12
N GLY A 168 -3.68 8.40 11.51
CA GLY A 168 -2.50 8.64 12.32
C GLY A 168 -2.36 10.07 12.81
N ALA A 169 -1.14 10.45 13.12
CA ALA A 169 -0.83 11.78 13.60
C ALA A 169 0.56 12.24 13.16
N THR A 170 0.75 13.52 13.09
CA THR A 170 2.06 14.18 12.94
C THR A 170 2.54 14.66 14.31
N PHE A 171 3.80 14.36 14.64
CA PHE A 171 4.39 14.70 15.94
C PHE A 171 5.54 15.70 15.79
N ILE A 172 6.13 15.77 14.60
CA ILE A 172 7.31 16.58 14.29
C ILE A 172 6.85 17.83 13.56
N ASN A 173 7.35 19.00 13.97
CA ASN A 173 7.10 20.33 13.43
C ASN A 173 5.65 20.81 13.56
N HIS A 174 4.68 20.01 13.17
CA HIS A 174 3.25 20.34 13.23
C HIS A 174 2.52 19.19 13.90
N LYS A 175 2.08 19.39 15.14
CA LYS A 175 1.28 18.39 15.85
C LYS A 175 -0.14 18.39 15.30
N GLY A 176 -0.62 17.22 14.92
CA GLY A 176 -1.98 17.14 14.40
C GLY A 176 -2.40 15.75 13.97
N PHE A 177 -3.66 15.63 13.65
CA PHE A 177 -4.27 14.40 13.15
C PHE A 177 -4.06 14.27 11.64
N TYR A 178 -3.89 13.04 11.18
CA TYR A 178 -3.78 12.67 9.78
C TYR A 178 -4.76 11.57 9.43
N THR A 179 -5.51 11.73 8.34
CA THR A 179 -6.29 10.65 7.75
C THR A 179 -6.27 10.74 6.23
N SER A 180 -6.24 9.58 5.58
CA SER A 180 -6.11 9.50 4.13
C SER A 180 -6.84 8.28 3.56
N PRO A 181 -8.13 8.43 3.23
CA PRO A 181 -8.84 7.47 2.40
C PRO A 181 -8.33 7.52 0.96
N SER A 182 -8.17 6.37 0.33
CA SER A 182 -7.73 6.26 -1.06
C SER A 182 -8.30 5.04 -1.76
N ILE A 183 -8.39 5.14 -3.07
CA ILE A 183 -8.79 4.07 -3.99
C ILE A 183 -7.73 3.94 -5.06
N GLY A 184 -7.55 2.75 -5.60
CA GLY A 184 -6.59 2.57 -6.67
C GLY A 184 -6.70 1.21 -7.33
N TYR A 185 -5.70 0.92 -8.13
CA TYR A 185 -5.59 -0.31 -8.88
C TYR A 185 -4.22 -0.93 -8.69
N HIS A 186 -4.22 -2.22 -8.45
CA HIS A 186 -3.04 -3.04 -8.26
C HIS A 186 -2.75 -3.80 -9.55
N PHE A 187 -1.51 -3.68 -10.04
CA PHE A 187 -0.99 -4.37 -11.22
C PHE A 187 0.05 -5.37 -10.77
N LYS A 188 -0.25 -6.64 -10.92
CA LYS A 188 0.71 -7.67 -10.61
C LYS A 188 1.77 -7.75 -11.71
N SER A 189 3.04 -7.55 -11.36
CA SER A 189 4.17 -7.68 -12.29
C SER A 189 4.78 -9.07 -12.24
N ASN A 190 5.20 -9.51 -11.06
CA ASN A 190 5.80 -10.83 -10.87
C ASN A 190 5.47 -11.36 -9.46
N GLN A 191 6.16 -12.42 -9.02
CA GLN A 191 5.91 -13.01 -7.70
C GLN A 191 6.48 -12.19 -6.53
N TYR A 192 7.38 -11.23 -6.79
CA TYR A 192 8.06 -10.44 -5.75
C TYR A 192 7.57 -8.99 -5.70
N PHE A 193 7.22 -8.42 -6.87
CA PHE A 193 6.86 -7.01 -6.97
C PHE A 193 5.54 -6.82 -7.68
N SER A 194 4.81 -5.83 -7.23
CA SER A 194 3.59 -5.35 -7.85
C SER A 194 3.57 -3.83 -7.86
N PHE A 195 2.86 -3.26 -8.82
CA PHE A 195 2.70 -1.82 -8.95
C PHE A 195 1.30 -1.39 -8.53
N ASN A 196 1.21 -0.25 -7.89
CA ASN A 196 -0.03 0.35 -7.47
C ASN A 196 -0.16 1.75 -8.05
N VAL A 197 -1.35 2.08 -8.53
CA VAL A 197 -1.72 3.45 -8.88
C VAL A 197 -2.96 3.81 -8.08
N GLY A 198 -2.99 4.98 -7.48
CA GLY A 198 -4.12 5.36 -6.65
C GLY A 198 -4.32 6.86 -6.59
N MET A 199 -5.52 7.23 -6.19
CA MET A 199 -5.92 8.58 -5.86
C MET A 199 -6.64 8.59 -4.53
N GLY A 200 -6.64 9.71 -3.87
CA GLY A 200 -7.30 9.83 -2.60
C GLY A 200 -7.40 11.25 -2.10
N TYR A 201 -7.85 11.34 -0.87
CA TYR A 201 -8.00 12.56 -0.15
C TYR A 201 -7.22 12.47 1.16
N ALA A 202 -6.47 13.51 1.49
CA ALA A 202 -5.73 13.61 2.73
C ALA A 202 -6.22 14.79 3.54
N LEU A 203 -6.48 14.54 4.81
CA LEU A 203 -6.82 15.54 5.81
C LEU A 203 -5.69 15.60 6.83
N HIS A 204 -5.09 16.78 6.95
CA HIS A 204 -4.14 17.10 8.02
C HIS A 204 -4.71 18.19 8.92
N THR A 205 -4.68 17.98 10.21
CA THR A 205 -4.82 19.09 11.15
C THR A 205 -3.44 19.48 11.64
N ALA A 206 -3.18 20.77 11.79
CA ALA A 206 -1.91 21.25 12.31
C ALA A 206 -2.15 22.38 13.32
N HIS A 207 -1.43 22.32 14.45
CA HIS A 207 -1.30 23.40 15.38
C HIS A 207 0.04 24.10 15.13
N TYR A 208 0.01 25.39 14.94
CA TYR A 208 1.20 26.19 14.68
C TYR A 208 1.15 27.53 15.42
N LYS A 209 2.34 28.06 15.69
CA LYS A 209 2.51 29.35 16.35
C LYS A 209 2.76 30.41 15.28
N LEU A 210 1.89 31.42 15.22
CA LEU A 210 2.09 32.57 14.36
C LEU A 210 2.79 33.64 15.20
N TRP A 211 4.06 33.90 14.92
CA TRP A 211 4.82 34.94 15.59
C TRP A 211 4.31 36.32 15.19
N CYS A 212 4.08 37.18 16.17
CA CYS A 212 3.57 38.53 15.98
C CYS A 212 4.63 39.55 16.40
N THR A 213 4.77 40.59 15.60
CA THR A 213 5.56 41.75 15.95
C THR A 213 4.63 42.84 16.49
N GLY A 214 4.90 43.28 17.75
CA GLY A 214 4.10 44.30 18.41
C GLY A 214 2.90 43.78 19.25
N ASP A 215 2.13 44.69 19.82
CA ASP A 215 0.98 44.42 20.68
C ASP A 215 -0.20 43.90 19.83
N THR A 216 -0.22 42.60 19.60
CA THR A 216 -1.32 41.93 18.89
C THR A 216 -2.33 41.40 19.92
N PRO A 217 -3.62 41.80 19.86
CA PRO A 217 -4.63 41.31 20.79
C PRO A 217 -4.72 39.77 20.80
N GLY A 218 -4.60 39.17 21.98
CA GLY A 218 -4.66 37.73 22.16
C GLY A 218 -3.35 36.98 21.92
N ALA A 219 -2.26 37.67 21.63
CA ALA A 219 -0.94 37.06 21.51
C ALA A 219 -0.39 36.65 22.89
N ILE A 220 0.27 35.49 22.92
CA ILE A 220 0.89 34.92 24.13
C ILE A 220 2.35 35.35 24.16
N PRO A 221 2.83 36.05 25.22
CA PRO A 221 4.22 36.43 25.31
C PRO A 221 5.11 35.19 25.52
N ASP A 222 6.22 35.15 24.80
CA ASP A 222 7.27 34.16 24.99
C ASP A 222 8.37 34.67 25.90
N LYS A 223 9.18 33.80 26.46
CA LYS A 223 10.32 34.10 27.32
C LYS A 223 11.40 34.97 26.66
N SER A 224 11.40 35.01 25.31
CA SER A 224 12.33 35.83 24.51
C SER A 224 11.85 37.27 24.27
N GLY A 225 10.67 37.66 24.77
CA GLY A 225 10.09 38.98 24.53
C GLY A 225 9.30 39.08 23.19
N SER A 226 9.17 37.99 22.47
CA SER A 226 8.31 37.90 21.30
C SER A 226 6.93 37.40 21.70
N SER A 227 5.91 37.70 20.90
CA SER A 227 4.53 37.22 21.11
C SER A 227 4.10 36.31 19.98
N TYR A 228 3.26 35.32 20.25
CA TYR A 228 2.69 34.44 19.23
C TYR A 228 1.19 34.20 19.45
N LEU A 229 0.51 33.94 18.34
CA LEU A 229 -0.87 33.43 18.34
C LEU A 229 -0.83 31.93 18.10
N ASP A 230 -1.49 31.18 18.96
CA ASP A 230 -1.69 29.74 18.74
C ASP A 230 -2.84 29.55 17.74
N LYS A 231 -2.56 28.97 16.58
CA LYS A 231 -3.49 28.77 15.50
C LYS A 231 -3.58 27.29 15.17
N SER A 232 -4.79 26.87 14.81
CA SER A 232 -5.01 25.56 14.23
C SER A 232 -5.50 25.71 12.80
N ALA A 233 -5.00 24.89 11.92
CA ALA A 233 -5.44 24.81 10.54
C ALA A 233 -5.79 23.39 10.15
N MET A 234 -6.69 23.27 9.21
CA MET A 234 -7.13 22.03 8.62
C MET A 234 -6.81 22.08 7.11
N PHE A 235 -5.95 21.16 6.66
CA PHE A 235 -5.50 21.09 5.27
C PHE A 235 -6.22 19.96 4.56
N HIS A 236 -6.86 20.31 3.48
CA HIS A 236 -7.63 19.41 2.62
C HIS A 236 -6.89 19.21 1.31
N ASN A 237 -6.60 17.97 0.94
CA ASN A 237 -5.76 17.68 -0.21
C ASN A 237 -6.32 16.52 -1.02
N PHE A 238 -6.32 16.64 -2.34
CA PHE A 238 -6.46 15.50 -3.26
C PHE A 238 -5.10 15.09 -3.78
N PHE A 239 -4.84 13.81 -3.86
CA PHE A 239 -3.55 13.32 -4.34
C PHE A 239 -3.68 12.21 -5.38
N LEU A 240 -2.66 12.12 -6.21
CA LEU A 240 -2.37 10.97 -7.07
C LEU A 240 -1.07 10.34 -6.59
N LYS A 241 -1.01 9.00 -6.56
CA LYS A 241 0.16 8.27 -6.15
C LYS A 241 0.40 7.04 -7.02
N VAL A 242 1.67 6.69 -7.15
CA VAL A 242 2.14 5.42 -7.69
C VAL A 242 2.99 4.75 -6.63
N GLY A 243 2.99 3.44 -6.59
CA GLY A 243 3.76 2.73 -5.59
C GLY A 243 4.14 1.34 -6.02
N VAL A 244 5.03 0.77 -5.23
CA VAL A 244 5.45 -0.63 -5.33
C VAL A 244 5.05 -1.37 -4.08
N GLU A 245 4.74 -2.64 -4.26
CA GLU A 245 4.44 -3.59 -3.21
C GLU A 245 5.39 -4.77 -3.33
N PHE A 246 5.90 -5.25 -2.18
CA PHE A 246 6.85 -6.36 -2.06
C PHE A 246 6.61 -7.20 -0.81
#